data_5c2648275228531b37c071ab2f52c830
#
_entry.id   5c2648275228531b37c071ab2f52c830
#
_cell.length_a   1.000
_cell.length_b   1.000
_cell.length_c   1.000
_cell.angle_alpha   90.00
_cell.angle_beta   90.00
_cell.angle_gamma   90.00
#
_symmetry.space_group_name_H-M   'P 1'
#
loop_
_entity.id
_entity.type
_entity.pdbx_description
1 polymer ?
#
loop_
_entity_poly.entity_id
_entity_poly.type
_entity_poly.pdbx_seq_one_letter_code
_entity_poly.pdbx_strand_id
1 'polypeptide(L)'
;MNLRSTIVRFAFLFGMALLFATEAVSQSVYLTTTHEVYPFLKRMEARGLLPEYRDAAKPLSRRVLATHLKTLEGAVDRMTEVERDEYEFLKEEFHYELSLLAGDLEPSEIRWHVISETFPGGIINLEPNFLIGQTDVGKETDRIREQGAKFYGYVFDDVGYYFNFVDNREVGKAINFMKVNTPDPGIVPTMQGSQELEYNTTEVQFTFHIGAFDFSLEKMQNIWGLERNGNLTFSNKAPSYPQIKLRVPVTDWMDFIYLHAELNSNVIDSSRSYWSDNSTLTNYYREVDRLKYMAAHMVEFTPVHGVDVSLGESVIYSDRGPILIYLIPIMFFKSADHYNGDKDNIQWFGNLDLNLIRNVNVYGSLFIDDLSLDKILSAQEHPNYFGYAFGFQTYDVLLKNVEFNAEYTRINPWVYTHRYPATTFTNNGYVMGSWMGQNSDNIYLNLSYKPIRSLTFGATMQVYRKGGELDISYQYGATHQPFLYGPLHEERSFGLYGRYQFVRDGFLDARVTTRKTSDEALNIHGDRKLEFSVTARYGLW
;
A
#
# COMPACT_ATOMS: atom_id res chain seq x y z
N MET A 1 25.04 -15.84 28.76
CA MET A 1 25.01 -16.26 27.34
C MET A 1 25.58 -15.10 26.52
N ASN A 2 26.71 -15.30 25.83
CA ASN A 2 27.51 -14.20 25.28
C ASN A 2 26.84 -13.64 24.02
N LEU A 3 26.31 -12.42 24.07
CA LEU A 3 25.64 -11.71 22.98
C LEU A 3 26.48 -11.69 21.67
N ARG A 4 27.81 -11.58 21.79
CA ARG A 4 28.78 -11.67 20.69
C ARG A 4 28.75 -13.01 19.96
N SER A 5 28.58 -14.12 20.65
CA SER A 5 28.54 -15.44 20.02
C SER A 5 27.22 -15.69 19.28
N THR A 6 26.16 -15.05 19.74
CA THR A 6 24.82 -15.13 19.08
C THR A 6 24.79 -14.31 17.80
N ILE A 7 25.36 -13.10 17.80
CA ILE A 7 25.46 -12.24 16.60
C ILE A 7 26.35 -12.87 15.53
N VAL A 8 27.50 -13.46 15.93
CA VAL A 8 28.39 -14.14 14.98
C VAL A 8 27.72 -15.40 14.41
N ARG A 9 26.95 -16.13 15.20
CA ARG A 9 26.19 -17.29 14.72
C ARG A 9 25.05 -16.86 13.76
N PHE A 10 24.39 -15.73 14.05
CA PHE A 10 23.35 -15.19 13.18
C PHE A 10 23.92 -14.71 11.84
N ALA A 11 25.05 -13.98 11.86
CA ALA A 11 25.74 -13.55 10.64
C ALA A 11 26.32 -14.74 9.83
N PHE A 12 26.78 -15.79 10.53
CA PHE A 12 27.28 -17.01 9.88
C PHE A 12 26.15 -17.88 9.32
N LEU A 13 25.00 -17.98 10.01
CA LEU A 13 23.79 -18.65 9.50
C LEU A 13 23.18 -17.89 8.32
N PHE A 14 23.17 -16.57 8.36
CA PHE A 14 22.73 -15.73 7.24
C PHE A 14 23.67 -15.88 6.02
N GLY A 15 24.99 -15.90 6.24
CA GLY A 15 25.98 -16.18 5.18
C GLY A 15 25.94 -17.63 4.65
N MET A 16 25.57 -18.60 5.48
CA MET A 16 25.38 -19.99 5.03
C MET A 16 24.05 -20.23 4.30
N ALA A 17 22.97 -19.55 4.67
CA ALA A 17 21.71 -19.60 3.91
C ALA A 17 21.90 -19.12 2.47
N LEU A 18 22.86 -18.21 2.24
CA LEU A 18 23.28 -17.78 0.90
C LEU A 18 23.96 -18.88 0.04
N LEU A 19 24.43 -19.95 0.64
CA LEU A 19 25.22 -21.01 -0.04
C LEU A 19 24.43 -22.29 -0.32
N PHE A 20 23.22 -22.45 0.20
CA PHE A 20 22.40 -23.68 0.04
C PHE A 20 21.10 -23.47 -0.74
N ALA A 21 21.05 -22.51 -1.65
CA ALA A 21 19.94 -22.43 -2.60
C ALA A 21 20.04 -23.59 -3.59
N THR A 22 19.32 -24.66 -3.30
CA THR A 22 19.03 -25.71 -4.29
C THR A 22 18.20 -25.11 -5.44
N GLU A 23 18.45 -25.57 -6.64
CA GLU A 23 17.77 -25.21 -7.88
C GLU A 23 16.23 -25.19 -7.73
N ALA A 24 15.69 -24.06 -7.32
CA ALA A 24 14.27 -23.77 -7.41
C ALA A 24 14.09 -22.76 -8.55
N VAL A 25 13.64 -23.21 -9.68
CA VAL A 25 13.11 -22.36 -10.75
C VAL A 25 12.07 -21.43 -10.11
N SER A 26 12.35 -20.15 -10.07
CA SER A 26 11.52 -19.22 -9.36
C SER A 26 11.21 -18.01 -10.21
N GLN A 27 9.95 -17.84 -10.48
CA GLN A 27 9.39 -16.70 -11.18
C GLN A 27 8.62 -15.84 -10.19
N SER A 28 8.84 -14.53 -10.15
CA SER A 28 8.33 -13.65 -9.10
C SER A 28 7.79 -12.32 -9.65
N VAL A 29 6.68 -12.37 -10.41
CA VAL A 29 5.91 -11.14 -10.70
C VAL A 29 5.07 -10.82 -9.46
N TYR A 30 5.19 -9.59 -8.94
CA TYR A 30 4.34 -9.12 -7.84
C TYR A 30 2.96 -8.72 -8.37
N LEU A 31 1.94 -9.07 -7.62
CA LEU A 31 0.55 -8.81 -7.99
C LEU A 31 0.05 -7.50 -7.37
N THR A 32 -0.73 -6.72 -8.11
CA THR A 32 -1.27 -5.45 -7.59
C THR A 32 -2.02 -5.64 -6.28
N THR A 33 -1.90 -4.69 -5.36
CA THR A 33 -2.41 -4.80 -3.99
C THR A 33 -3.93 -4.80 -3.89
N THR A 34 -4.63 -4.47 -4.97
CA THR A 34 -6.09 -4.44 -5.07
C THR A 34 -6.73 -5.76 -5.52
N HIS A 35 -5.92 -6.77 -5.86
CA HIS A 35 -6.40 -8.05 -6.37
C HIS A 35 -7.18 -8.84 -5.31
N GLU A 36 -8.27 -9.52 -5.72
CA GLU A 36 -9.19 -10.24 -4.81
C GLU A 36 -8.57 -11.43 -4.08
N VAL A 37 -7.40 -11.92 -4.48
CA VAL A 37 -6.69 -12.99 -3.78
C VAL A 37 -6.27 -12.60 -2.37
N TYR A 38 -5.89 -11.34 -2.13
CA TYR A 38 -5.45 -10.88 -0.80
C TYR A 38 -6.55 -10.98 0.25
N PRO A 39 -7.76 -10.40 0.07
CA PRO A 39 -8.84 -10.57 1.04
C PRO A 39 -9.33 -12.02 1.12
N PHE A 40 -9.26 -12.80 0.04
CA PHE A 40 -9.60 -14.22 0.08
C PHE A 40 -8.66 -14.99 1.00
N LEU A 41 -7.34 -14.89 0.83
CA LEU A 41 -6.35 -15.59 1.66
C LEU A 41 -6.44 -15.16 3.12
N LYS A 42 -6.64 -13.85 3.38
CA LYS A 42 -6.83 -13.34 4.74
C LYS A 42 -8.05 -13.95 5.44
N ARG A 43 -9.16 -14.09 4.71
CA ARG A 43 -10.35 -14.79 5.22
C ARG A 43 -10.06 -16.27 5.47
N MET A 44 -9.33 -16.95 4.59
CA MET A 44 -8.97 -18.37 4.78
C MET A 44 -8.11 -18.56 6.03
N GLU A 45 -7.19 -17.69 6.30
CA GLU A 45 -6.39 -17.69 7.52
C GLU A 45 -7.26 -17.49 8.77
N ALA A 46 -8.06 -16.43 8.82
CA ALA A 46 -8.95 -16.14 9.95
C ALA A 46 -9.96 -17.28 10.22
N ARG A 47 -10.33 -18.04 9.18
CA ARG A 47 -11.16 -19.23 9.31
C ARG A 47 -10.42 -20.49 9.78
N GLY A 48 -9.09 -20.41 9.91
CA GLY A 48 -8.22 -21.55 10.25
C GLY A 48 -8.18 -22.62 9.14
N LEU A 49 -8.32 -22.20 7.88
CA LEU A 49 -8.16 -23.04 6.69
C LEU A 49 -6.76 -22.92 6.11
N LEU A 50 -6.15 -21.76 6.23
CA LEU A 50 -4.77 -21.48 5.89
C LEU A 50 -3.95 -21.31 7.20
N PRO A 51 -2.81 -22.01 7.37
CA PRO A 51 -2.09 -21.99 8.63
C PRO A 51 -1.38 -20.67 8.92
N GLU A 52 -0.87 -19.99 7.89
CA GLU A 52 -0.10 -18.75 7.99
C GLU A 52 -0.27 -17.93 6.73
N TYR A 53 -0.45 -16.62 6.89
CA TYR A 53 -0.51 -15.69 5.77
C TYR A 53 0.04 -14.33 6.17
N ARG A 54 1.36 -14.16 6.02
CA ARG A 54 2.05 -12.89 6.27
C ARG A 54 1.78 -11.90 5.14
N ASP A 55 1.03 -10.85 5.41
CA ASP A 55 0.61 -9.86 4.42
C ASP A 55 0.77 -8.39 4.88
N ALA A 56 1.60 -8.16 5.90
CA ALA A 56 1.90 -6.80 6.34
C ALA A 56 2.76 -6.02 5.33
N ALA A 57 3.47 -6.71 4.41
CA ALA A 57 4.22 -6.10 3.31
C ALA A 57 3.69 -6.58 1.95
N LYS A 58 2.84 -5.78 1.33
CA LYS A 58 2.34 -6.00 -0.04
C LYS A 58 3.00 -5.02 -1.02
N PRO A 59 3.12 -5.37 -2.31
CA PRO A 59 2.60 -6.56 -2.99
C PRO A 59 3.39 -7.84 -2.70
N LEU A 60 2.71 -8.98 -2.83
CA LEU A 60 3.29 -10.32 -2.80
C LEU A 60 3.45 -10.86 -4.22
N SER A 61 4.42 -11.74 -4.44
CA SER A 61 4.60 -12.37 -5.74
C SER A 61 3.50 -13.38 -6.04
N ARG A 62 3.16 -13.54 -7.33
CA ARG A 62 2.18 -14.53 -7.80
C ARG A 62 2.52 -15.94 -7.33
N ARG A 63 3.81 -16.28 -7.26
CA ARG A 63 4.27 -17.57 -6.76
C ARG A 63 3.95 -17.79 -5.28
N VAL A 64 4.20 -16.79 -4.41
CA VAL A 64 3.87 -16.87 -2.99
C VAL A 64 2.36 -17.06 -2.82
N LEU A 65 1.56 -16.31 -3.57
CA LEU A 65 0.10 -16.42 -3.54
C LEU A 65 -0.37 -17.80 -4.05
N ALA A 66 0.21 -18.31 -5.13
CA ALA A 66 -0.07 -19.66 -5.63
C ALA A 66 0.31 -20.75 -4.61
N THR A 67 1.40 -20.58 -3.86
CA THR A 67 1.79 -21.51 -2.79
C THR A 67 0.73 -21.57 -1.69
N HIS A 68 0.17 -20.43 -1.28
CA HIS A 68 -0.94 -20.40 -0.34
C HIS A 68 -2.21 -21.05 -0.91
N LEU A 69 -2.53 -20.81 -2.19
CA LEU A 69 -3.66 -21.49 -2.85
C LEU A 69 -3.46 -23.02 -2.91
N LYS A 70 -2.26 -23.49 -3.19
CA LYS A 70 -1.92 -24.93 -3.17
C LYS A 70 -2.12 -25.52 -1.76
N THR A 71 -1.71 -24.81 -0.72
CA THR A 71 -1.92 -25.24 0.66
C THR A 71 -3.39 -25.42 1.00
N LEU A 72 -4.29 -24.62 0.41
CA LEU A 72 -5.74 -24.70 0.62
C LEU A 72 -6.40 -25.94 -0.02
N GLU A 73 -5.73 -26.68 -0.91
CA GLU A 73 -6.29 -27.89 -1.54
C GLU A 73 -6.82 -28.91 -0.51
N GLY A 74 -6.10 -29.07 0.62
CA GLY A 74 -6.50 -29.93 1.72
C GLY A 74 -7.67 -29.43 2.57
N ALA A 75 -8.17 -28.22 2.32
CA ALA A 75 -9.20 -27.55 3.11
C ALA A 75 -10.50 -27.26 2.34
N VAL A 76 -10.57 -27.60 1.05
CA VAL A 76 -11.71 -27.27 0.16
C VAL A 76 -13.06 -27.77 0.69
N ASP A 77 -13.10 -28.96 1.28
CA ASP A 77 -14.32 -29.53 1.85
C ASP A 77 -14.89 -28.72 3.04
N ARG A 78 -14.06 -27.90 3.68
CA ARG A 78 -14.45 -27.03 4.81
C ARG A 78 -14.88 -25.64 4.38
N MET A 79 -14.74 -25.31 3.09
CA MET A 79 -15.14 -24.02 2.51
C MET A 79 -16.65 -23.97 2.32
N THR A 80 -17.23 -22.76 2.39
CA THR A 80 -18.60 -22.50 1.93
C THR A 80 -18.68 -22.69 0.41
N GLU A 81 -19.88 -22.75 -0.15
CA GLU A 81 -20.05 -22.83 -1.61
C GLU A 81 -19.41 -21.63 -2.32
N VAL A 82 -19.65 -20.42 -1.82
CA VAL A 82 -19.07 -19.18 -2.38
C VAL A 82 -17.54 -19.16 -2.30
N GLU A 83 -16.97 -19.61 -1.18
CA GLU A 83 -15.50 -19.69 -1.04
C GLU A 83 -14.88 -20.73 -1.96
N ARG A 84 -15.58 -21.84 -2.20
CA ARG A 84 -15.15 -22.84 -3.16
C ARG A 84 -15.16 -22.29 -4.58
N ASP A 85 -16.20 -21.55 -4.96
CA ASP A 85 -16.27 -20.88 -6.26
C ASP A 85 -15.16 -19.80 -6.41
N GLU A 86 -14.84 -19.07 -5.33
CA GLU A 86 -13.71 -18.12 -5.33
C GLU A 86 -12.38 -18.86 -5.47
N TYR A 87 -12.19 -19.96 -4.76
CA TYR A 87 -10.99 -20.76 -4.81
C TYR A 87 -10.75 -21.33 -6.22
N GLU A 88 -11.76 -21.93 -6.85
CA GLU A 88 -11.63 -22.44 -8.22
C GLU A 88 -11.35 -21.32 -9.24
N PHE A 89 -12.00 -20.17 -9.08
CA PHE A 89 -11.71 -18.99 -9.90
C PHE A 89 -10.25 -18.51 -9.76
N LEU A 90 -9.72 -18.51 -8.53
CA LEU A 90 -8.33 -18.14 -8.26
C LEU A 90 -7.34 -19.22 -8.74
N LYS A 91 -7.71 -20.50 -8.69
CA LYS A 91 -6.88 -21.56 -9.30
C LYS A 91 -6.71 -21.37 -10.81
N GLU A 92 -7.76 -20.97 -11.52
CA GLU A 92 -7.65 -20.60 -12.93
C GLU A 92 -6.75 -19.38 -13.13
N GLU A 93 -6.84 -18.38 -12.26
CA GLU A 93 -6.01 -17.16 -12.30
C GLU A 93 -4.52 -17.46 -12.11
N PHE A 94 -4.21 -18.41 -11.25
CA PHE A 94 -2.83 -18.79 -10.90
C PHE A 94 -2.42 -20.15 -11.50
N HIS A 95 -3.10 -20.61 -12.54
CA HIS A 95 -2.86 -21.94 -13.13
C HIS A 95 -1.41 -22.13 -13.56
N TYR A 96 -0.82 -21.11 -14.19
CA TYR A 96 0.58 -21.15 -14.64
C TYR A 96 1.54 -21.39 -13.46
N GLU A 97 1.42 -20.61 -12.40
CA GLU A 97 2.26 -20.74 -11.21
C GLU A 97 1.99 -22.04 -10.44
N LEU A 98 0.74 -22.49 -10.39
CA LEU A 98 0.37 -23.76 -9.75
C LEU A 98 0.94 -24.97 -10.50
N SER A 99 0.96 -24.95 -11.86
CA SER A 99 1.55 -26.02 -12.66
C SER A 99 3.07 -26.08 -12.48
N LEU A 100 3.75 -24.92 -12.39
CA LEU A 100 5.17 -24.87 -12.04
C LEU A 100 5.45 -25.46 -10.65
N LEU A 101 4.64 -25.13 -9.66
CA LEU A 101 4.75 -25.68 -8.30
C LEU A 101 4.45 -27.20 -8.26
N ALA A 102 3.73 -27.73 -9.24
CA ALA A 102 3.51 -29.16 -9.42
C ALA A 102 4.67 -29.88 -10.14
N GLY A 103 5.64 -29.12 -10.67
CA GLY A 103 6.78 -29.68 -11.41
C GLY A 103 6.49 -29.88 -12.90
N ASP A 104 5.50 -29.22 -13.47
CA ASP A 104 5.21 -29.24 -14.89
C ASP A 104 6.32 -28.50 -15.63
N LEU A 105 6.90 -29.16 -16.64
CA LEU A 105 7.98 -28.60 -17.45
C LEU A 105 7.47 -27.72 -18.62
N GLU A 106 6.19 -27.82 -18.93
CA GLU A 106 5.51 -27.01 -19.95
C GLU A 106 4.24 -26.39 -19.35
N PRO A 107 4.39 -25.43 -18.42
CA PRO A 107 3.24 -24.82 -17.77
C PRO A 107 2.39 -24.09 -18.79
N SER A 108 1.07 -24.21 -18.66
CA SER A 108 0.11 -23.60 -19.56
C SER A 108 -0.75 -22.57 -18.84
N GLU A 109 -1.27 -21.62 -19.58
CA GLU A 109 -2.29 -20.69 -19.11
C GLU A 109 -3.66 -21.17 -19.57
N ILE A 110 -4.62 -21.25 -18.68
CA ILE A 110 -6.00 -21.66 -19.00
C ILE A 110 -6.98 -20.49 -18.91
N ARG A 111 -6.59 -19.42 -18.23
CA ARG A 111 -7.36 -18.19 -18.17
C ARG A 111 -7.40 -17.55 -19.55
N TRP A 112 -8.56 -17.07 -19.96
CA TRP A 112 -8.65 -16.27 -21.19
C TRP A 112 -7.97 -14.91 -21.02
N HIS A 113 -7.13 -14.55 -21.96
CA HIS A 113 -6.47 -13.27 -22.13
C HIS A 113 -6.77 -12.71 -23.51
N VAL A 114 -6.65 -11.41 -23.70
CA VAL A 114 -6.75 -10.80 -25.05
C VAL A 114 -5.58 -11.30 -25.91
N ILE A 115 -4.39 -11.35 -25.36
CA ILE A 115 -3.24 -12.03 -25.94
C ILE A 115 -2.55 -12.81 -24.82
N SER A 116 -2.31 -14.08 -25.06
CA SER A 116 -1.47 -14.94 -24.22
C SER A 116 -0.67 -15.87 -25.13
N GLU A 117 0.65 -15.79 -25.04
CA GLU A 117 1.58 -16.60 -25.81
C GLU A 117 2.58 -17.25 -24.87
N THR A 118 2.62 -18.57 -24.90
CA THR A 118 3.60 -19.36 -24.17
C THR A 118 4.71 -19.81 -25.12
N PHE A 119 5.95 -19.68 -24.71
CA PHE A 119 7.13 -20.06 -25.46
C PHE A 119 8.12 -20.79 -24.53
N PRO A 120 9.13 -21.50 -25.06
CA PRO A 120 10.13 -22.15 -24.22
C PRO A 120 10.80 -21.16 -23.26
N GLY A 121 10.64 -21.37 -21.95
CA GLY A 121 11.18 -20.51 -20.90
C GLY A 121 10.38 -19.24 -20.63
N GLY A 122 9.09 -19.15 -21.01
CA GLY A 122 8.33 -17.97 -20.68
C GLY A 122 6.89 -17.90 -21.14
N ILE A 123 6.22 -16.83 -20.71
CA ILE A 123 4.85 -16.47 -21.11
C ILE A 123 4.72 -14.96 -21.20
N ILE A 124 3.92 -14.48 -22.14
CA ILE A 124 3.50 -13.08 -22.28
C ILE A 124 1.99 -13.00 -22.24
N ASN A 125 1.44 -12.19 -21.34
CA ASN A 125 0.03 -11.87 -21.25
C ASN A 125 -0.18 -10.37 -21.49
N LEU A 126 -1.15 -10.00 -22.32
CA LEU A 126 -1.55 -8.62 -22.56
C LEU A 126 -3.05 -8.47 -22.31
N GLU A 127 -3.41 -7.44 -21.52
CA GLU A 127 -4.77 -7.11 -21.12
C GLU A 127 -5.04 -5.63 -21.32
N PRO A 128 -6.17 -5.23 -21.89
CA PRO A 128 -6.60 -3.83 -21.88
C PRO A 128 -7.15 -3.44 -20.52
N ASN A 129 -7.04 -2.16 -20.19
CA ASN A 129 -7.63 -1.55 -19.00
C ASN A 129 -8.62 -0.47 -19.44
N PHE A 130 -9.87 -0.54 -18.97
CA PHE A 130 -10.89 0.45 -19.23
C PHE A 130 -11.71 0.73 -17.98
N LEU A 131 -12.02 2.00 -17.75
CA LEU A 131 -13.03 2.43 -16.79
C LEU A 131 -13.82 3.61 -17.37
N ILE A 132 -15.11 3.56 -17.18
CA ILE A 132 -16.00 4.72 -17.34
C ILE A 132 -16.84 4.84 -16.07
N GLY A 133 -16.95 6.05 -15.56
CA GLY A 133 -17.68 6.29 -14.33
C GLY A 133 -18.32 7.67 -14.30
N GLN A 134 -19.32 7.79 -13.45
CA GLN A 134 -19.94 9.06 -13.12
C GLN A 134 -20.20 9.09 -11.61
N THR A 135 -19.86 10.22 -11.00
CA THR A 135 -20.18 10.53 -9.62
C THR A 135 -20.95 11.84 -9.57
N ASP A 136 -22.14 11.80 -9.00
CA ASP A 136 -22.98 12.98 -8.77
C ASP A 136 -22.91 13.35 -7.29
N VAL A 137 -22.52 14.59 -6.98
CA VAL A 137 -22.46 15.16 -5.64
C VAL A 137 -23.44 16.31 -5.53
N GLY A 138 -24.63 16.05 -4.99
CA GLY A 138 -25.74 17.01 -5.01
C GLY A 138 -26.19 17.34 -6.43
N LYS A 139 -25.83 18.52 -6.95
CA LYS A 139 -26.16 18.96 -8.33
C LYS A 139 -24.96 19.00 -9.25
N GLU A 140 -23.79 18.63 -8.76
CA GLU A 140 -22.54 18.66 -9.49
C GLU A 140 -22.16 17.23 -9.88
N THR A 141 -21.52 17.09 -11.03
CA THR A 141 -21.14 15.79 -11.59
C THR A 141 -19.64 15.78 -11.87
N ASP A 142 -19.03 14.64 -11.62
CA ASP A 142 -17.72 14.25 -12.12
C ASP A 142 -17.87 13.02 -12.99
N ARG A 143 -17.23 13.01 -14.16
CA ARG A 143 -17.16 11.87 -15.07
C ARG A 143 -15.73 11.48 -15.29
N ILE A 144 -15.42 10.23 -14.96
CA ILE A 144 -14.09 9.66 -15.12
C ILE A 144 -14.07 8.69 -16.30
N ARG A 145 -12.99 8.74 -17.07
CA ARG A 145 -12.63 7.75 -18.07
C ARG A 145 -11.17 7.38 -17.87
N GLU A 146 -10.93 6.08 -17.80
CA GLU A 146 -9.59 5.50 -17.77
C GLU A 146 -9.42 4.59 -18.97
N GLN A 147 -8.23 4.60 -19.57
CA GLN A 147 -7.88 3.71 -20.68
C GLN A 147 -6.40 3.36 -20.61
N GLY A 148 -6.10 2.12 -20.89
CA GLY A 148 -4.72 1.67 -20.80
C GLY A 148 -4.55 0.21 -21.17
N ALA A 149 -3.39 -0.32 -20.83
CA ALA A 149 -3.06 -1.72 -21.00
C ALA A 149 -2.05 -2.17 -19.95
N LYS A 150 -2.16 -3.43 -19.56
CA LYS A 150 -1.14 -4.11 -18.78
C LYS A 150 -0.61 -5.31 -19.55
N PHE A 151 0.67 -5.55 -19.41
CA PHE A 151 1.28 -6.79 -19.84
C PHE A 151 2.20 -7.31 -18.75
N TYR A 152 2.23 -8.62 -18.60
CA TYR A 152 3.02 -9.30 -17.60
C TYR A 152 3.36 -10.71 -18.04
N GLY A 153 4.37 -11.26 -17.44
CA GLY A 153 4.80 -12.62 -17.72
C GLY A 153 6.21 -12.90 -17.23
N TYR A 154 6.79 -13.91 -17.85
CA TYR A 154 8.09 -14.44 -17.48
C TYR A 154 8.93 -14.68 -18.71
N VAL A 155 10.25 -14.47 -18.61
CA VAL A 155 11.23 -14.78 -19.65
C VAL A 155 12.45 -15.42 -19.01
N PHE A 156 13.01 -16.42 -19.73
CA PHE A 156 14.21 -17.17 -19.30
C PHE A 156 14.05 -17.86 -17.94
N ASP A 157 12.81 -18.21 -17.55
CA ASP A 157 12.45 -18.88 -16.29
C ASP A 157 12.78 -18.09 -15.01
N ASP A 158 13.67 -17.09 -15.04
CA ASP A 158 14.18 -16.36 -13.88
C ASP A 158 13.78 -14.89 -13.83
N VAL A 159 13.25 -14.35 -14.92
CA VAL A 159 12.91 -12.93 -15.02
C VAL A 159 11.41 -12.75 -15.15
N GLY A 160 10.79 -12.18 -14.13
CA GLY A 160 9.42 -11.70 -14.17
C GLY A 160 9.37 -10.24 -14.64
N TYR A 161 8.35 -9.89 -15.39
CA TYR A 161 8.10 -8.52 -15.79
C TYR A 161 6.61 -8.18 -15.68
N TYR A 162 6.35 -6.92 -15.33
CA TYR A 162 5.03 -6.33 -15.28
C TYR A 162 5.10 -4.89 -15.76
N PHE A 163 4.14 -4.50 -16.55
CA PHE A 163 3.91 -3.13 -16.99
C PHE A 163 2.43 -2.84 -16.98
N ASN A 164 2.05 -1.71 -16.42
CA ASN A 164 0.69 -1.19 -16.43
C ASN A 164 0.72 0.31 -16.69
N PHE A 165 0.01 0.73 -17.72
CA PHE A 165 -0.18 2.15 -18.04
C PHE A 165 -1.67 2.45 -18.12
N VAL A 166 -2.09 3.50 -17.43
CA VAL A 166 -3.47 3.99 -17.44
C VAL A 166 -3.46 5.50 -17.61
N ASP A 167 -4.14 5.97 -18.63
CA ASP A 167 -4.43 7.37 -18.89
C ASP A 167 -5.81 7.72 -18.33
N ASN A 168 -5.88 8.75 -17.50
CA ASN A 168 -7.05 9.13 -16.73
C ASN A 168 -7.52 10.53 -17.13
N ARG A 169 -8.83 10.68 -17.30
CA ARG A 169 -9.47 11.97 -17.56
C ARG A 169 -10.73 12.10 -16.73
N GLU A 170 -10.81 13.18 -15.95
CA GLU A 170 -11.98 13.57 -15.17
C GLU A 170 -12.55 14.87 -15.74
N VAL A 171 -13.88 14.94 -15.90
CA VAL A 171 -14.56 16.12 -16.44
C VAL A 171 -15.83 16.41 -15.64
N GLY A 172 -15.89 17.60 -15.04
CA GLY A 172 -17.06 18.04 -14.29
C GLY A 172 -16.77 19.09 -13.23
N LYS A 173 -17.81 19.45 -12.47
CA LYS A 173 -17.70 20.44 -11.39
C LYS A 173 -17.43 19.81 -10.04
N ALA A 174 -17.65 18.49 -9.89
CA ALA A 174 -17.44 17.76 -8.65
C ALA A 174 -16.01 17.20 -8.52
N ILE A 175 -15.10 17.51 -9.47
CA ILE A 175 -13.71 17.03 -9.46
C ILE A 175 -12.99 17.50 -8.20
N ASN A 176 -12.37 16.55 -7.48
CA ASN A 176 -11.41 16.84 -6.44
C ASN A 176 -10.00 16.94 -7.06
N PHE A 177 -9.60 18.15 -7.47
CA PHE A 177 -8.32 18.38 -8.14
C PHE A 177 -7.10 18.05 -7.29
N MET A 178 -7.19 18.20 -6.00
CA MET A 178 -6.05 18.01 -5.11
C MET A 178 -5.95 16.58 -4.56
N LYS A 179 -7.09 15.88 -4.47
CA LYS A 179 -7.21 14.55 -3.84
C LYS A 179 -6.50 14.43 -2.47
N VAL A 180 -6.29 15.54 -1.77
CA VAL A 180 -5.67 15.58 -0.44
C VAL A 180 -6.70 15.24 0.64
N ASN A 181 -6.30 14.56 1.71
CA ASN A 181 -7.14 14.13 2.83
C ASN A 181 -8.38 13.34 2.40
N THR A 182 -8.25 12.56 1.33
CA THR A 182 -9.26 11.60 0.84
C THR A 182 -8.63 10.23 0.64
N PRO A 183 -9.40 9.14 0.67
CA PRO A 183 -8.89 7.79 0.39
C PRO A 183 -8.40 7.60 -1.06
N ASP A 184 -8.76 8.51 -1.99
CA ASP A 184 -8.33 8.40 -3.37
C ASP A 184 -6.80 8.50 -3.48
N PRO A 185 -6.15 7.74 -4.38
CA PRO A 185 -4.73 7.89 -4.66
C PRO A 185 -4.36 9.31 -5.06
N GLY A 186 -3.19 9.76 -4.64
CA GLY A 186 -2.61 11.02 -5.10
C GLY A 186 -2.19 10.94 -6.56
N ILE A 187 -2.19 12.07 -7.23
CA ILE A 187 -1.97 12.18 -8.68
C ILE A 187 -0.88 13.20 -9.01
N VAL A 188 -0.28 13.05 -10.18
CA VAL A 188 0.57 14.08 -10.79
C VAL A 188 -0.15 14.55 -12.05
N PRO A 189 -0.82 15.72 -12.02
CA PRO A 189 -1.57 16.21 -13.17
C PRO A 189 -0.67 16.46 -14.38
N THR A 190 -1.10 16.01 -15.55
CA THR A 190 -0.51 16.37 -16.85
C THR A 190 -1.21 17.57 -17.46
N MET A 191 -2.53 17.71 -17.18
CA MET A 191 -3.33 18.87 -17.54
C MET A 191 -4.35 19.16 -16.43
N GLN A 192 -4.49 20.43 -16.09
CA GLN A 192 -5.53 20.90 -15.15
C GLN A 192 -6.22 22.13 -15.70
N GLY A 193 -7.50 21.97 -16.01
CA GLY A 193 -8.41 23.06 -16.37
C GLY A 193 -9.37 23.40 -15.22
N SER A 194 -10.36 24.26 -15.48
CA SER A 194 -11.35 24.64 -14.46
C SER A 194 -12.38 23.54 -14.13
N GLN A 195 -12.61 22.61 -15.05
CA GLN A 195 -13.56 21.50 -14.93
C GLN A 195 -13.02 20.24 -15.63
N GLU A 196 -11.72 20.12 -15.77
CA GLU A 196 -11.05 19.03 -16.44
C GLU A 196 -9.71 18.75 -15.78
N LEU A 197 -9.42 17.47 -15.59
CA LEU A 197 -8.20 16.99 -14.98
C LEU A 197 -7.73 15.76 -15.76
N GLU A 198 -6.46 15.80 -16.22
CA GLU A 198 -5.81 14.65 -16.87
C GLU A 198 -4.55 14.27 -16.08
N TYR A 199 -4.34 12.98 -15.92
CA TYR A 199 -3.15 12.42 -15.30
C TYR A 199 -2.96 10.97 -15.75
N ASN A 200 -1.75 10.46 -15.65
CA ASN A 200 -1.48 9.08 -15.96
C ASN A 200 -0.89 8.33 -14.76
N THR A 201 -1.09 7.02 -14.75
CA THR A 201 -0.49 6.11 -13.80
C THR A 201 0.34 5.09 -14.57
N THR A 202 1.60 4.93 -14.18
CA THR A 202 2.49 3.94 -14.77
C THR A 202 3.13 3.12 -13.67
N GLU A 203 2.99 1.82 -13.76
CA GLU A 203 3.69 0.85 -12.92
C GLU A 203 4.52 -0.07 -13.78
N VAL A 204 5.75 -0.31 -13.36
CA VAL A 204 6.72 -1.16 -14.08
C VAL A 204 7.48 -1.99 -13.08
N GLN A 205 7.73 -3.25 -13.40
CA GLN A 205 8.53 -4.14 -12.59
C GLN A 205 9.35 -5.09 -13.45
N PHE A 206 10.60 -5.26 -13.05
CA PHE A 206 11.45 -6.38 -13.43
C PHE A 206 11.91 -7.07 -12.16
N THR A 207 11.62 -8.36 -12.06
CA THR A 207 11.96 -9.17 -10.89
C THR A 207 12.93 -10.26 -11.31
N PHE A 208 13.96 -10.45 -10.50
CA PHE A 208 15.00 -11.46 -10.68
C PHE A 208 15.02 -12.34 -9.44
N HIS A 209 15.00 -13.64 -9.65
CA HIS A 209 15.20 -14.57 -8.57
C HIS A 209 16.66 -15.08 -8.58
N ILE A 210 17.35 -14.89 -7.46
CA ILE A 210 18.75 -15.30 -7.30
C ILE A 210 18.89 -16.12 -6.03
N GLY A 211 18.90 -17.43 -6.14
CA GLY A 211 18.92 -18.34 -4.99
C GLY A 211 17.62 -18.24 -4.20
N ALA A 212 17.67 -17.81 -2.96
CA ALA A 212 16.48 -17.56 -2.11
C ALA A 212 15.99 -16.10 -2.16
N PHE A 213 16.56 -15.24 -3.00
CA PHE A 213 16.30 -13.80 -3.00
C PHE A 213 15.41 -13.40 -4.18
N ASP A 214 14.34 -12.69 -3.91
CA ASP A 214 13.59 -11.93 -4.90
C ASP A 214 14.13 -10.50 -4.93
N PHE A 215 14.79 -10.14 -6.01
CA PHE A 215 15.26 -8.79 -6.27
C PHE A 215 14.39 -8.15 -7.35
N SER A 216 13.93 -6.93 -7.14
CA SER A 216 13.19 -6.20 -8.17
C SER A 216 13.73 -4.78 -8.39
N LEU A 217 13.70 -4.37 -9.65
CA LEU A 217 13.81 -2.98 -10.09
C LEU A 217 12.42 -2.57 -10.55
N GLU A 218 11.82 -1.62 -9.87
CA GLU A 218 10.40 -1.36 -10.08
C GLU A 218 9.99 0.09 -9.83
N LYS A 219 8.90 0.50 -10.45
CA LYS A 219 8.10 1.67 -10.05
C LYS A 219 6.72 1.14 -9.69
N MET A 220 6.50 0.86 -8.41
CA MET A 220 5.29 0.23 -7.88
C MET A 220 4.86 0.94 -6.59
N GLN A 221 3.60 0.73 -6.21
CA GLN A 221 3.12 1.08 -4.88
C GLN A 221 3.48 -0.02 -3.88
N ASN A 222 3.77 0.38 -2.64
CA ASN A 222 3.90 -0.52 -1.50
C ASN A 222 2.77 -0.23 -0.51
N ILE A 223 2.19 -1.29 0.03
CA ILE A 223 1.24 -1.24 1.13
C ILE A 223 1.87 -1.99 2.30
N TRP A 224 2.37 -1.24 3.28
CA TRP A 224 2.92 -1.82 4.51
C TRP A 224 2.05 -1.45 5.69
N GLY A 225 1.44 -2.46 6.30
CA GLY A 225 0.45 -2.33 7.37
C GLY A 225 -0.73 -3.26 7.15
N LEU A 226 -1.61 -3.32 8.14
CA LEU A 226 -2.76 -4.25 8.20
C LEU A 226 -4.11 -3.54 8.05
N GLU A 227 -4.11 -2.20 8.07
CA GLU A 227 -5.30 -1.36 8.05
C GLU A 227 -6.08 -1.51 6.73
N ARG A 228 -7.39 -1.38 6.83
CA ARG A 228 -8.34 -1.48 5.71
C ARG A 228 -8.75 -0.13 5.13
N ASN A 229 -8.54 0.95 5.89
CA ASN A 229 -8.90 2.30 5.47
C ASN A 229 -7.74 3.29 5.54
N GLY A 230 -6.57 2.89 5.09
CA GLY A 230 -5.38 3.74 4.97
C GLY A 230 -4.26 3.39 5.94
N ASN A 231 -3.24 2.70 5.43
CA ASN A 231 -2.11 2.20 6.20
C ASN A 231 -1.24 3.31 6.76
N LEU A 232 -0.78 3.15 8.00
CA LEU A 232 0.05 4.13 8.70
C LEU A 232 1.46 4.23 8.11
N THR A 233 2.05 3.11 7.66
CA THR A 233 3.43 3.07 7.18
C THR A 233 3.51 3.43 5.70
N PHE A 234 3.11 2.54 4.79
CA PHE A 234 2.98 2.84 3.37
C PHE A 234 1.58 2.49 2.90
N SER A 235 0.97 3.44 2.19
CA SER A 235 -0.36 3.29 1.63
C SER A 235 -0.33 3.59 0.12
N ASN A 236 -1.48 3.46 -0.52
CA ASN A 236 -1.69 3.89 -1.90
C ASN A 236 -1.92 5.41 -2.04
N LYS A 237 -1.72 6.19 -0.97
CA LYS A 237 -1.97 7.63 -1.03
C LYS A 237 -0.98 8.37 -1.90
N ALA A 238 0.32 8.16 -1.71
CA ALA A 238 1.33 8.74 -2.59
C ALA A 238 1.37 8.00 -3.94
N PRO A 239 1.62 8.69 -5.05
CA PRO A 239 1.91 8.02 -6.33
C PRO A 239 3.05 7.02 -6.21
N SER A 240 3.06 5.98 -7.05
CA SER A 240 4.15 5.00 -7.13
C SER A 240 5.50 5.67 -7.42
N TYR A 241 6.58 5.12 -6.91
CA TYR A 241 7.93 5.65 -7.02
C TYR A 241 8.93 4.59 -7.47
N PRO A 242 10.00 5.00 -8.19
CA PRO A 242 11.06 4.07 -8.60
C PRO A 242 11.84 3.58 -7.38
N GLN A 243 12.12 2.28 -7.36
CA GLN A 243 12.79 1.62 -6.25
C GLN A 243 13.50 0.35 -6.67
N ILE A 244 14.48 -0.04 -5.88
CA ILE A 244 14.97 -1.41 -5.80
C ILE A 244 14.35 -2.05 -4.57
N LYS A 245 13.93 -3.30 -4.68
CA LYS A 245 13.38 -4.06 -3.56
C LYS A 245 14.02 -5.44 -3.48
N LEU A 246 14.19 -5.91 -2.26
CA LEU A 246 14.69 -7.23 -1.94
C LEU A 246 13.72 -7.88 -0.96
N ARG A 247 13.28 -9.09 -1.25
CA ARG A 247 12.55 -9.94 -0.31
C ARG A 247 13.31 -11.25 -0.13
N VAL A 248 13.50 -11.64 1.11
CA VAL A 248 14.26 -12.84 1.50
C VAL A 248 13.42 -13.64 2.47
N PRO A 249 12.92 -14.82 2.10
CA PRO A 249 12.40 -15.80 3.05
C PRO A 249 13.58 -16.36 3.86
N VAL A 250 13.76 -15.83 5.07
CA VAL A 250 14.89 -16.22 5.96
C VAL A 250 14.66 -17.61 6.53
N THR A 251 13.41 -17.92 6.85
CA THR A 251 12.92 -19.24 7.29
C THR A 251 11.47 -19.39 6.83
N ASP A 252 10.88 -20.56 7.00
CA ASP A 252 9.47 -20.81 6.68
C ASP A 252 8.51 -19.87 7.45
N TRP A 253 8.92 -19.37 8.61
CA TRP A 253 8.13 -18.52 9.49
C TRP A 253 8.61 -17.06 9.56
N MET A 254 9.61 -16.64 8.74
CA MET A 254 10.20 -15.31 8.80
C MET A 254 10.67 -14.82 7.43
N ASP A 255 10.19 -13.64 7.02
CA ASP A 255 10.62 -12.91 5.84
C ASP A 255 11.38 -11.63 6.24
N PHE A 256 12.37 -11.26 5.47
CA PHE A 256 13.02 -9.96 5.52
C PHE A 256 12.76 -9.21 4.21
N ILE A 257 12.32 -7.96 4.31
CA ILE A 257 12.03 -7.10 3.18
C ILE A 257 12.87 -5.82 3.31
N TYR A 258 13.48 -5.40 2.21
CA TYR A 258 14.19 -4.13 2.11
C TYR A 258 13.80 -3.43 0.81
N LEU A 259 13.72 -2.10 0.85
CA LEU A 259 13.60 -1.27 -0.33
C LEU A 259 14.45 -0.01 -0.22
N HIS A 260 14.90 0.49 -1.38
CA HIS A 260 15.52 1.80 -1.52
C HIS A 260 14.88 2.51 -2.71
N ALA A 261 14.36 3.72 -2.48
CA ALA A 261 13.52 4.45 -3.41
C ALA A 261 14.04 5.85 -3.68
N GLU A 262 13.79 6.35 -4.89
CA GLU A 262 13.89 7.76 -5.25
C GLU A 262 12.51 8.40 -5.15
N LEU A 263 12.43 9.56 -4.48
CA LEU A 263 11.18 10.28 -4.22
C LEU A 263 11.27 11.69 -4.81
N ASN A 264 10.10 12.30 -5.05
CA ASN A 264 10.02 13.72 -5.37
C ASN A 264 9.78 14.53 -4.09
N SER A 265 10.64 15.54 -3.84
CA SER A 265 10.55 16.39 -2.66
C SER A 265 9.52 17.50 -2.77
N ASN A 266 9.18 17.95 -3.98
CA ASN A 266 8.41 19.17 -4.26
C ASN A 266 9.02 20.42 -3.55
N VAL A 267 10.32 20.41 -3.29
CA VAL A 267 11.07 21.53 -2.69
C VAL A 267 12.11 22.01 -3.68
N ILE A 268 11.94 23.24 -4.17
CA ILE A 268 12.83 23.81 -5.18
C ILE A 268 14.23 24.00 -4.63
N ASP A 269 15.23 23.51 -5.36
CA ASP A 269 16.64 23.83 -5.18
C ASP A 269 17.00 25.05 -6.04
N SER A 270 16.95 26.22 -5.43
CA SER A 270 17.26 27.48 -6.14
C SER A 270 18.71 27.56 -6.63
N SER A 271 19.63 26.77 -6.06
CA SER A 271 21.03 26.74 -6.51
C SER A 271 21.22 25.96 -7.82
N ARG A 272 20.27 25.08 -8.16
CA ARG A 272 20.28 24.25 -9.36
C ARG A 272 19.24 24.67 -10.40
N SER A 273 18.36 25.58 -10.03
CA SER A 273 17.32 26.14 -10.91
C SER A 273 17.87 27.28 -11.73
N TYR A 274 17.52 27.37 -12.99
CA TYR A 274 18.12 28.32 -13.94
C TYR A 274 17.19 28.73 -15.08
N TRP A 275 17.49 29.85 -15.70
CA TRP A 275 16.86 30.28 -16.94
C TRP A 275 17.50 29.59 -18.14
N SER A 276 16.71 29.10 -19.08
CA SER A 276 17.24 28.55 -20.34
C SER A 276 17.81 29.66 -21.23
N ASP A 277 19.04 29.49 -21.73
CA ASP A 277 19.71 30.44 -22.59
C ASP A 277 19.23 30.45 -24.05
N ASN A 278 17.98 30.03 -24.32
CA ASN A 278 17.47 30.02 -25.67
C ASN A 278 17.21 31.44 -26.18
N SER A 279 18.20 32.00 -26.88
CA SER A 279 18.27 33.38 -27.36
C SER A 279 17.25 33.76 -28.45
N THR A 280 16.34 32.84 -28.86
CA THR A 280 15.56 33.11 -30.07
C THR A 280 14.12 33.47 -29.88
N LEU A 281 13.38 33.08 -28.82
CA LEU A 281 11.96 33.48 -28.68
C LEU A 281 11.38 33.50 -27.26
N THR A 282 11.82 32.68 -26.32
CA THR A 282 11.29 32.67 -24.94
C THR A 282 12.29 32.08 -23.95
N ASN A 283 12.61 32.83 -22.89
CA ASN A 283 13.35 32.29 -21.76
C ASN A 283 12.40 31.47 -20.88
N TYR A 284 12.70 30.18 -20.65
CA TYR A 284 12.00 29.33 -19.71
C TYR A 284 12.82 29.19 -18.44
N TYR A 285 12.18 29.34 -17.30
CA TYR A 285 12.81 29.03 -16.02
C TYR A 285 12.67 27.53 -15.76
N ARG A 286 13.79 26.85 -15.54
CA ARG A 286 13.80 25.44 -15.15
C ARG A 286 13.92 25.35 -13.64
N GLU A 287 12.83 24.95 -13.01
CA GLU A 287 12.84 24.56 -11.61
C GLU A 287 13.41 23.15 -11.47
N VAL A 288 14.27 22.97 -10.48
CA VAL A 288 14.90 21.69 -10.12
C VAL A 288 14.59 21.44 -8.66
N ASP A 289 13.96 20.31 -8.36
CA ASP A 289 13.69 19.91 -6.98
C ASP A 289 14.95 19.38 -6.29
N ARG A 290 14.97 19.48 -4.95
CA ARG A 290 15.98 18.86 -4.12
C ARG A 290 15.88 17.34 -4.24
N LEU A 291 17.04 16.68 -4.32
CA LEU A 291 17.12 15.22 -4.34
C LEU A 291 16.53 14.65 -3.05
N LYS A 292 15.75 13.58 -3.17
CA LYS A 292 15.11 12.90 -2.04
C LYS A 292 15.12 11.41 -2.25
N TYR A 293 15.50 10.68 -1.22
CA TYR A 293 15.55 9.22 -1.22
C TYR A 293 14.95 8.66 0.05
N MET A 294 14.57 7.40 0.00
CA MET A 294 14.11 6.62 1.15
C MET A 294 14.76 5.24 1.13
N ALA A 295 15.17 4.76 2.29
CA ALA A 295 15.41 3.36 2.51
C ALA A 295 14.45 2.85 3.60
N ALA A 296 13.96 1.63 3.47
CA ALA A 296 13.12 0.99 4.47
C ALA A 296 13.42 -0.50 4.54
N HIS A 297 13.31 -1.08 5.73
CA HIS A 297 13.34 -2.52 5.89
C HIS A 297 12.36 -2.99 6.97
N MET A 298 11.95 -4.23 6.85
CA MET A 298 11.01 -4.87 7.77
C MET A 298 11.32 -6.36 7.90
N VAL A 299 11.18 -6.88 9.10
CA VAL A 299 11.09 -8.32 9.38
C VAL A 299 9.64 -8.64 9.67
N GLU A 300 9.10 -9.63 8.98
CA GLU A 300 7.76 -10.17 9.18
C GLU A 300 7.87 -11.63 9.59
N PHE A 301 7.26 -12.03 10.70
CA PHE A 301 7.45 -13.36 11.26
C PHE A 301 6.24 -13.86 12.06
N THR A 302 6.07 -15.18 12.06
CA THR A 302 5.01 -15.93 12.78
C THR A 302 5.62 -16.66 13.98
N PRO A 303 5.71 -16.05 15.18
CA PRO A 303 6.34 -16.67 16.34
C PRO A 303 5.57 -17.88 16.88
N VAL A 304 4.27 -17.88 16.72
CA VAL A 304 3.36 -18.98 17.04
C VAL A 304 2.16 -18.95 16.09
N HIS A 305 1.57 -20.10 15.84
CA HIS A 305 0.40 -20.21 14.94
C HIS A 305 -0.71 -19.19 15.29
N GLY A 306 -1.16 -18.46 14.28
CA GLY A 306 -2.19 -17.42 14.41
C GLY A 306 -1.72 -16.09 15.00
N VAL A 307 -0.41 -15.89 15.11
CA VAL A 307 0.19 -14.61 15.54
C VAL A 307 1.25 -14.20 14.55
N ASP A 308 1.02 -13.15 13.78
CA ASP A 308 1.99 -12.55 12.89
C ASP A 308 2.44 -11.20 13.42
N VAL A 309 3.75 -10.96 13.38
CA VAL A 309 4.37 -9.74 13.87
C VAL A 309 5.26 -9.18 12.77
N SER A 310 5.19 -7.88 12.54
CA SER A 310 6.18 -7.20 11.72
C SER A 310 6.78 -6.02 12.45
N LEU A 311 8.08 -5.81 12.25
CA LEU A 311 8.85 -4.71 12.83
C LEU A 311 9.79 -4.15 11.78
N GLY A 312 9.84 -2.84 11.65
CA GLY A 312 10.69 -2.20 10.66
C GLY A 312 11.05 -0.77 10.99
N GLU A 313 11.93 -0.24 10.16
CA GLU A 313 12.31 1.17 10.17
C GLU A 313 12.47 1.70 8.76
N SER A 314 12.33 3.02 8.61
CA SER A 314 12.62 3.73 7.38
C SER A 314 13.43 4.99 7.66
N VAL A 315 14.14 5.45 6.63
CA VAL A 315 14.86 6.72 6.66
C VAL A 315 14.58 7.49 5.38
N ILE A 316 14.27 8.77 5.52
CA ILE A 316 14.18 9.70 4.39
C ILE A 316 15.33 10.68 4.49
N TYR A 317 16.08 10.84 3.40
CA TYR A 317 17.21 11.73 3.31
C TYR A 317 17.21 12.53 2.01
N SER A 318 17.87 13.66 2.00
CA SER A 318 17.82 14.62 0.88
C SER A 318 19.17 15.28 0.60
N ASP A 319 19.22 16.07 -0.49
CA ASP A 319 20.36 16.93 -0.89
C ASP A 319 21.66 16.18 -1.25
N ARG A 320 21.61 14.86 -1.28
CA ARG A 320 22.73 13.96 -1.58
C ARG A 320 22.25 12.87 -2.53
N GLY A 321 23.16 12.26 -3.28
CA GLY A 321 22.85 11.04 -4.03
C GLY A 321 22.64 9.83 -3.11
N PRO A 322 22.38 8.64 -3.66
CA PRO A 322 22.26 7.42 -2.86
C PRO A 322 23.50 7.20 -1.98
N ILE A 323 23.29 7.00 -0.68
CA ILE A 323 24.37 6.84 0.30
C ILE A 323 24.57 5.36 0.60
N LEU A 324 25.79 4.86 0.46
CA LEU A 324 26.12 3.43 0.62
C LEU A 324 25.64 2.86 1.96
N ILE A 325 25.70 3.62 3.06
CA ILE A 325 25.29 3.11 4.37
C ILE A 325 23.80 2.75 4.41
N TYR A 326 22.94 3.47 3.67
CA TYR A 326 21.52 3.19 3.57
C TYR A 326 21.20 2.13 2.49
N LEU A 327 22.17 1.76 1.64
CA LEU A 327 22.06 0.64 0.71
C LEU A 327 22.43 -0.72 1.36
N ILE A 328 22.88 -0.73 2.61
CA ILE A 328 23.12 -1.96 3.38
C ILE A 328 21.77 -2.39 3.98
N PRO A 329 21.15 -3.50 3.52
CA PRO A 329 19.77 -3.83 3.86
C PRO A 329 19.50 -4.03 5.36
N ILE A 330 20.50 -4.49 6.12
CA ILE A 330 20.40 -4.81 7.56
C ILE A 330 20.98 -3.70 8.44
N MET A 331 21.28 -2.53 7.89
CA MET A 331 21.84 -1.41 8.64
C MET A 331 20.76 -0.80 9.54
N PHE A 332 21.08 -0.62 10.83
CA PHE A 332 20.21 0.13 11.74
C PHE A 332 20.26 1.63 11.40
N PHE A 333 19.17 2.16 10.80
CA PHE A 333 19.16 3.48 10.19
C PHE A 333 19.37 4.61 11.19
N LYS A 334 18.87 4.49 12.43
CA LYS A 334 19.14 5.51 13.45
C LYS A 334 20.63 5.62 13.78
N SER A 335 21.35 4.51 13.81
CA SER A 335 22.80 4.54 13.97
C SER A 335 23.48 5.15 12.75
N ALA A 336 23.02 4.83 11.55
CA ALA A 336 23.55 5.38 10.31
C ALA A 336 23.39 6.91 10.23
N ASP A 337 22.22 7.42 10.64
CA ASP A 337 21.92 8.84 10.68
C ASP A 337 22.88 9.60 11.63
N HIS A 338 23.21 9.06 12.80
CA HIS A 338 24.19 9.66 13.68
C HIS A 338 25.58 9.81 13.01
N TYR A 339 26.03 8.83 12.24
CA TYR A 339 27.26 8.97 11.43
C TYR A 339 27.15 9.99 10.32
N ASN A 340 25.95 10.25 9.81
CA ASN A 340 25.67 11.23 8.78
C ASN A 340 25.39 12.64 9.33
N GLY A 341 25.40 12.85 10.65
CA GLY A 341 25.23 14.14 11.31
C GLY A 341 23.83 14.46 11.77
N ASP A 342 22.96 13.45 11.99
CA ASP A 342 21.62 13.55 12.59
C ASP A 342 20.71 14.57 11.85
N LYS A 343 20.57 14.38 10.54
CA LYS A 343 19.84 15.30 9.64
C LYS A 343 18.72 14.61 8.87
N ASP A 344 18.69 13.29 8.91
CA ASP A 344 17.76 12.48 8.15
C ASP A 344 16.50 12.20 8.99
N ASN A 345 15.42 11.88 8.36
CA ASN A 345 14.13 11.63 9.00
C ASN A 345 13.93 10.12 9.15
N ILE A 346 13.89 9.63 10.40
CA ILE A 346 13.82 8.20 10.74
C ILE A 346 12.44 7.88 11.30
N GLN A 347 11.85 6.80 10.82
CA GLN A 347 10.60 6.27 11.36
C GLN A 347 10.79 4.81 11.81
N TRP A 348 10.07 4.41 12.85
CA TRP A 348 9.89 3.01 13.26
C TRP A 348 8.43 2.61 13.13
N PHE A 349 8.19 1.37 12.78
CA PHE A 349 6.83 0.86 12.67
C PHE A 349 6.76 -0.61 13.03
N GLY A 350 5.57 -1.05 13.40
CA GLY A 350 5.29 -2.43 13.70
C GLY A 350 3.82 -2.76 13.59
N ASN A 351 3.55 -4.02 13.29
CA ASN A 351 2.20 -4.54 13.18
C ASN A 351 2.07 -5.84 13.96
N LEU A 352 0.88 -6.09 14.48
CA LEU A 352 0.47 -7.32 15.15
C LEU A 352 -0.83 -7.80 14.54
N ASP A 353 -0.84 -9.04 14.07
CA ASP A 353 -2.00 -9.70 13.47
C ASP A 353 -2.33 -10.98 14.25
N LEU A 354 -3.57 -11.13 14.68
CA LEU A 354 -4.03 -12.17 15.56
C LEU A 354 -5.21 -12.93 14.95
N ASN A 355 -5.01 -14.20 14.64
CA ASN A 355 -6.00 -15.16 14.14
C ASN A 355 -6.22 -16.32 15.14
N LEU A 356 -6.31 -15.98 16.44
CA LEU A 356 -6.42 -16.95 17.55
C LEU A 356 -7.82 -17.50 17.75
N ILE A 357 -8.83 -16.80 17.26
CA ILE A 357 -10.24 -17.17 17.37
C ILE A 357 -10.77 -17.41 15.95
N ARG A 358 -11.29 -18.59 15.70
CA ARG A 358 -11.84 -18.93 14.38
C ARG A 358 -12.87 -17.89 13.91
N ASN A 359 -12.76 -17.48 12.66
CA ASN A 359 -13.60 -16.47 12.01
C ASN A 359 -13.42 -15.04 12.56
N VAL A 360 -12.36 -14.80 13.36
CA VAL A 360 -12.04 -13.48 13.91
C VAL A 360 -10.58 -13.20 13.68
N ASN A 361 -10.31 -12.08 13.05
CA ASN A 361 -8.98 -11.48 12.93
C ASN A 361 -8.95 -10.18 13.74
N VAL A 362 -7.94 -9.99 14.56
CA VAL A 362 -7.69 -8.74 15.31
C VAL A 362 -6.31 -8.24 14.93
N TYR A 363 -6.20 -6.96 14.62
CA TYR A 363 -4.92 -6.39 14.21
C TYR A 363 -4.67 -5.03 14.85
N GLY A 364 -3.39 -4.69 14.93
CA GLY A 364 -2.93 -3.37 15.38
C GLY A 364 -1.67 -2.95 14.68
N SER A 365 -1.53 -1.67 14.44
CA SER A 365 -0.36 -1.05 13.83
C SER A 365 0.10 0.16 14.64
N LEU A 366 1.41 0.35 14.67
CA LEU A 366 2.07 1.48 15.31
C LEU A 366 3.08 2.09 14.35
N PHE A 367 3.04 3.41 14.20
CA PHE A 367 4.02 4.20 13.46
C PHE A 367 4.60 5.28 14.39
N ILE A 368 5.92 5.39 14.44
CA ILE A 368 6.65 6.30 15.31
C ILE A 368 7.55 7.17 14.45
N ASP A 369 7.25 8.46 14.35
CA ASP A 369 8.02 9.41 13.54
C ASP A 369 9.16 10.07 14.32
N ASP A 370 8.99 10.31 15.61
CA ASP A 370 10.05 10.73 16.52
C ASP A 370 9.82 10.15 17.92
N LEU A 371 10.87 9.55 18.47
CA LEU A 371 10.87 8.91 19.78
C LEU A 371 12.07 9.36 20.60
N SER A 372 11.79 10.03 21.71
CA SER A 372 12.80 10.36 22.72
C SER A 372 12.61 9.48 23.96
N LEU A 373 13.33 8.35 24.02
CA LEU A 373 13.24 7.40 25.15
C LEU A 373 13.58 8.05 26.49
N ASP A 374 14.59 8.91 26.54
CA ASP A 374 14.98 9.62 27.78
C ASP A 374 13.85 10.51 28.32
N LYS A 375 13.03 11.05 27.44
CA LYS A 375 11.93 11.94 27.77
C LYS A 375 10.68 11.17 28.19
N ILE A 376 10.44 9.99 27.63
CA ILE A 376 9.38 9.07 28.10
C ILE A 376 9.68 8.63 29.53
N LEU A 377 10.93 8.25 29.81
CA LEU A 377 11.34 7.75 31.14
C LEU A 377 11.41 8.86 32.19
N SER A 378 11.65 10.11 31.79
CA SER A 378 11.76 11.25 32.71
C SER A 378 10.44 11.97 32.98
N ALA A 379 9.31 11.51 32.43
CA ALA A 379 7.99 12.14 32.50
C ALA A 379 8.01 13.63 32.09
N GLN A 380 8.99 14.05 31.28
CA GLN A 380 8.99 15.38 30.69
C GLN A 380 8.00 15.44 29.53
N GLU A 381 7.20 16.50 29.48
CA GLU A 381 6.24 16.73 28.41
C GLU A 381 6.98 17.01 27.09
N HIS A 382 7.33 15.93 26.37
CA HIS A 382 7.71 16.02 24.97
C HIS A 382 6.71 15.26 24.11
N PRO A 383 6.26 15.85 23.01
CA PRO A 383 5.39 15.15 22.10
C PRO A 383 6.16 13.99 21.46
N ASN A 384 5.71 12.78 21.72
CA ASN A 384 6.09 11.62 20.92
C ASN A 384 5.16 11.61 19.71
N TYR A 385 5.76 11.58 18.52
CA TYR A 385 5.01 11.64 17.27
C TYR A 385 4.71 10.23 16.79
N PHE A 386 3.55 9.72 17.14
CA PHE A 386 3.10 8.41 16.67
C PHE A 386 1.66 8.40 16.18
N GLY A 387 1.42 7.53 15.21
CA GLY A 387 0.12 7.07 14.78
C GLY A 387 -0.10 5.63 15.24
N TYR A 388 -1.35 5.28 15.50
CA TYR A 388 -1.72 3.90 15.79
C TYR A 388 -3.09 3.57 15.21
N ALA A 389 -3.26 2.29 14.88
CA ALA A 389 -4.51 1.74 14.41
C ALA A 389 -4.84 0.44 15.13
N PHE A 390 -6.13 0.21 15.37
CA PHE A 390 -6.65 -1.04 15.88
C PHE A 390 -7.87 -1.43 15.08
N GLY A 391 -7.94 -2.67 14.68
CA GLY A 391 -9.09 -3.17 13.96
C GLY A 391 -9.39 -4.62 14.28
N PHE A 392 -10.61 -5.02 13.94
CA PHE A 392 -10.98 -6.42 13.92
C PHE A 392 -11.88 -6.72 12.73
N GLN A 393 -11.77 -7.92 12.23
CA GLN A 393 -12.62 -8.46 11.19
C GLN A 393 -13.30 -9.74 11.68
N THR A 394 -14.54 -9.93 11.27
CA THR A 394 -15.24 -11.18 11.51
C THR A 394 -15.80 -11.73 10.20
N TYR A 395 -15.74 -13.04 10.06
CA TYR A 395 -16.18 -13.77 8.88
C TYR A 395 -17.19 -14.84 9.29
N ASP A 396 -18.37 -14.87 8.65
CA ASP A 396 -19.38 -15.92 8.86
C ASP A 396 -19.87 -16.09 10.32
N VAL A 397 -19.76 -15.07 11.17
CA VAL A 397 -20.09 -15.23 12.60
C VAL A 397 -21.60 -15.35 12.84
N LEU A 398 -22.41 -14.55 12.16
CA LEU A 398 -23.87 -14.56 12.30
C LEU A 398 -24.56 -15.20 11.08
N LEU A 399 -24.09 -14.90 9.90
CA LEU A 399 -24.59 -15.37 8.61
C LEU A 399 -23.41 -15.78 7.74
N LYS A 400 -23.59 -16.80 6.90
CA LYS A 400 -22.58 -17.22 5.93
C LYS A 400 -22.34 -16.12 4.91
N ASN A 401 -21.10 -16.00 4.47
CA ASN A 401 -20.64 -15.04 3.45
C ASN A 401 -20.84 -13.56 3.87
N VAL A 402 -20.96 -13.31 5.18
CA VAL A 402 -20.97 -11.96 5.75
C VAL A 402 -19.63 -11.69 6.40
N GLU A 403 -19.04 -10.54 6.05
CA GLU A 403 -17.82 -10.00 6.63
C GLU A 403 -18.15 -8.67 7.31
N PHE A 404 -17.62 -8.47 8.50
CA PHE A 404 -17.69 -7.20 9.22
C PHE A 404 -16.28 -6.76 9.62
N ASN A 405 -15.96 -5.50 9.34
CA ASN A 405 -14.72 -4.86 9.78
C ASN A 405 -15.04 -3.61 10.59
N ALA A 406 -14.31 -3.42 11.69
CA ALA A 406 -14.30 -2.19 12.46
C ALA A 406 -12.85 -1.78 12.72
N GLU A 407 -12.53 -0.52 12.45
CA GLU A 407 -11.20 0.04 12.57
C GLU A 407 -11.22 1.43 13.18
N TYR A 408 -10.29 1.69 14.09
CA TYR A 408 -10.00 3.01 14.62
C TYR A 408 -8.54 3.35 14.35
N THR A 409 -8.31 4.50 13.72
CA THR A 409 -6.98 5.02 13.44
C THR A 409 -6.84 6.41 14.06
N ARG A 410 -5.68 6.68 14.69
CA ARG A 410 -5.31 8.01 15.19
C ARG A 410 -3.88 8.35 14.81
N ILE A 411 -3.69 9.57 14.36
CA ILE A 411 -2.40 10.14 13.97
C ILE A 411 -2.21 11.44 14.75
N ASN A 412 -1.20 11.49 15.59
CA ASN A 412 -0.93 12.66 16.42
C ASN A 412 -0.44 13.86 15.57
N PRO A 413 -0.46 15.09 16.12
CA PRO A 413 0.17 16.24 15.47
C PRO A 413 1.63 15.98 15.12
N TRP A 414 2.08 16.55 14.02
CA TRP A 414 3.45 16.47 13.44
C TRP A 414 3.93 15.11 12.94
N VAL A 415 3.17 14.04 13.08
CA VAL A 415 3.46 12.77 12.39
C VAL A 415 3.51 13.02 10.88
N TYR A 416 4.47 12.41 10.18
CA TYR A 416 4.77 12.57 8.76
C TYR A 416 5.45 13.90 8.38
N THR A 417 5.82 14.72 9.35
CA THR A 417 6.51 15.99 9.13
C THR A 417 7.98 15.91 9.55
N HIS A 418 8.78 16.84 9.09
CA HIS A 418 10.17 16.95 9.54
C HIS A 418 10.65 18.40 9.48
N ARG A 419 11.65 18.76 10.32
CA ARG A 419 12.25 20.11 10.36
C ARG A 419 12.85 20.56 9.02
N TYR A 420 13.26 19.62 8.17
CA TYR A 420 13.69 19.90 6.81
C TYR A 420 12.57 19.48 5.85
N PRO A 421 11.95 20.44 5.12
CA PRO A 421 10.81 20.14 4.25
C PRO A 421 11.09 19.05 3.19
N ALA A 422 12.33 18.98 2.69
CA ALA A 422 12.73 17.99 1.70
C ALA A 422 12.76 16.55 2.24
N THR A 423 12.79 16.36 3.57
CA THR A 423 12.82 15.04 4.21
C THR A 423 11.50 14.65 4.91
N THR A 424 10.41 15.36 4.66
CA THR A 424 9.06 14.97 5.12
C THR A 424 8.66 13.59 4.58
N PHE A 425 7.76 12.88 5.26
CA PHE A 425 7.28 11.53 4.85
C PHE A 425 6.26 11.62 3.71
N THR A 426 6.68 12.20 2.57
CA THR A 426 5.83 12.47 1.39
C THR A 426 6.53 12.10 0.09
N ASN A 427 5.73 11.87 -0.96
CA ASN A 427 6.18 11.77 -2.35
C ASN A 427 5.21 12.54 -3.25
N ASN A 428 5.71 13.40 -4.14
CA ASN A 428 4.89 14.28 -4.99
C ASN A 428 3.85 15.10 -4.21
N GLY A 429 4.21 15.56 -2.99
CA GLY A 429 3.31 16.34 -2.14
C GLY A 429 2.26 15.53 -1.37
N TYR A 430 2.17 14.22 -1.57
CA TYR A 430 1.27 13.33 -0.86
C TYR A 430 1.99 12.53 0.23
N VAL A 431 1.34 12.40 1.39
CA VAL A 431 1.85 11.56 2.47
C VAL A 431 1.96 10.10 2.00
N MET A 432 3.07 9.41 2.33
CA MET A 432 3.25 8.00 1.99
C MET A 432 2.47 7.05 2.91
N GLY A 433 2.16 7.52 4.14
CA GLY A 433 1.31 6.82 5.11
C GLY A 433 -0.18 7.06 4.89
N SER A 434 -0.93 7.15 5.99
CA SER A 434 -2.39 7.28 5.94
C SER A 434 -2.85 8.55 5.25
N TRP A 435 -3.86 8.43 4.40
CA TRP A 435 -4.50 9.52 3.64
C TRP A 435 -5.01 10.66 4.53
N MET A 436 -5.27 10.39 5.79
CA MET A 436 -5.76 11.39 6.76
C MET A 436 -4.71 12.46 7.13
N GLY A 437 -3.41 12.13 6.96
CA GLY A 437 -2.32 13.00 7.39
C GLY A 437 -2.26 13.19 8.90
N GLN A 438 -1.41 14.11 9.35
CA GLN A 438 -1.23 14.44 10.77
C GLN A 438 -2.49 14.97 11.46
N ASN A 439 -2.51 14.91 12.80
CA ASN A 439 -3.51 15.52 13.67
C ASN A 439 -4.94 15.11 13.32
N SER A 440 -5.16 13.80 13.15
CA SER A 440 -6.44 13.25 12.67
C SER A 440 -6.80 11.94 13.34
N ASP A 441 -8.08 11.62 13.36
CA ASP A 441 -8.57 10.27 13.67
C ASP A 441 -9.74 9.86 12.77
N ASN A 442 -9.96 8.56 12.73
CA ASN A 442 -11.01 7.96 11.92
C ASN A 442 -11.57 6.69 12.58
N ILE A 443 -12.89 6.60 12.61
CA ILE A 443 -13.62 5.37 12.88
C ILE A 443 -14.19 4.89 11.55
N TYR A 444 -13.86 3.67 11.16
CA TYR A 444 -14.35 3.07 9.94
C TYR A 444 -15.03 1.73 10.24
N LEU A 445 -16.26 1.57 9.74
CA LEU A 445 -17.02 0.34 9.81
C LEU A 445 -17.41 -0.09 8.40
N ASN A 446 -17.26 -1.37 8.10
CA ASN A 446 -17.71 -1.96 6.84
C ASN A 446 -18.42 -3.30 7.13
N LEU A 447 -19.60 -3.46 6.59
CA LEU A 447 -20.34 -4.70 6.55
C LEU A 447 -20.52 -5.10 5.10
N SER A 448 -20.10 -6.29 4.71
CA SER A 448 -20.28 -6.82 3.36
C SER A 448 -20.95 -8.19 3.38
N TYR A 449 -21.71 -8.46 2.34
CA TYR A 449 -22.39 -9.73 2.10
C TYR A 449 -22.16 -10.18 0.66
N LYS A 450 -21.69 -11.39 0.47
CA LYS A 450 -21.38 -11.99 -0.82
C LYS A 450 -22.31 -13.20 -1.06
N PRO A 451 -23.50 -13.00 -1.65
CA PRO A 451 -24.44 -14.12 -1.89
C PRO A 451 -23.92 -15.14 -2.90
N ILE A 452 -23.17 -14.70 -3.89
CA ILE A 452 -22.47 -15.51 -4.89
C ILE A 452 -21.09 -14.89 -5.14
N ARG A 453 -20.15 -15.65 -5.68
CA ARG A 453 -18.77 -15.17 -5.96
C ARG A 453 -18.74 -13.82 -6.69
N SER A 454 -19.58 -13.66 -7.71
CA SER A 454 -19.58 -12.49 -8.59
C SER A 454 -20.34 -11.27 -8.06
N LEU A 455 -21.02 -11.36 -6.91
CA LEU A 455 -21.89 -10.29 -6.40
C LEU A 455 -21.59 -9.99 -4.94
N THR A 456 -21.29 -8.73 -4.64
CA THR A 456 -21.07 -8.24 -3.28
C THR A 456 -21.96 -7.02 -3.03
N PHE A 457 -22.62 -6.99 -1.89
CA PHE A 457 -23.29 -5.81 -1.34
C PHE A 457 -22.61 -5.42 -0.04
N GLY A 458 -22.66 -4.13 0.30
CA GLY A 458 -22.14 -3.71 1.57
C GLY A 458 -22.64 -2.34 2.02
N ALA A 459 -22.33 -2.06 3.28
CA ALA A 459 -22.60 -0.80 3.94
C ALA A 459 -21.32 -0.32 4.64
N THR A 460 -21.03 0.97 4.53
CA THR A 460 -19.90 1.63 5.20
C THR A 460 -20.39 2.75 6.10
N MET A 461 -19.74 2.91 7.24
CA MET A 461 -19.90 4.08 8.11
C MET A 461 -18.53 4.63 8.46
N GLN A 462 -18.36 5.94 8.39
CA GLN A 462 -17.09 6.59 8.69
C GLN A 462 -17.32 7.85 9.49
N VAL A 463 -16.46 8.08 10.48
CA VAL A 463 -16.36 9.33 11.23
C VAL A 463 -14.90 9.76 11.20
N TYR A 464 -14.60 10.76 10.40
CA TYR A 464 -13.27 11.33 10.20
C TYR A 464 -13.20 12.70 10.86
N ARG A 465 -12.12 12.95 11.63
CA ARG A 465 -11.84 14.26 12.21
C ARG A 465 -10.39 14.64 11.94
N LYS A 466 -10.16 15.92 11.66
CA LYS A 466 -8.83 16.49 11.42
C LYS A 466 -8.75 17.85 12.08
N GLY A 467 -7.73 18.05 12.89
CA GLY A 467 -7.37 19.37 13.42
C GLY A 467 -6.54 20.17 12.41
N GLY A 468 -6.16 21.36 12.78
CA GLY A 468 -5.30 22.22 11.97
C GLY A 468 -3.92 21.61 11.74
N GLU A 469 -3.31 21.96 10.65
CA GLU A 469 -1.89 21.71 10.38
C GLU A 469 -1.06 22.90 10.85
N LEU A 470 -0.03 22.62 11.63
CA LEU A 470 0.88 23.63 12.12
C LEU A 470 2.18 23.61 11.31
N ASP A 471 2.78 24.80 11.14
CA ASP A 471 4.13 24.90 10.66
C ASP A 471 5.07 24.15 11.60
N ILE A 472 5.97 23.36 11.04
CA ILE A 472 6.92 22.52 11.80
C ILE A 472 7.81 23.35 12.74
N SER A 473 8.03 24.64 12.47
CA SER A 473 8.80 25.55 13.35
C SER A 473 8.21 25.64 14.75
N TYR A 474 6.91 25.46 14.90
CA TYR A 474 6.25 25.43 16.21
C TYR A 474 6.60 24.20 17.05
N GLN A 475 7.07 23.11 16.43
CA GLN A 475 7.49 21.89 17.12
C GLN A 475 8.62 22.13 18.13
N TYR A 476 9.56 23.04 17.80
CA TYR A 476 10.79 23.25 18.58
C TYR A 476 10.71 24.40 19.60
N GLY A 477 9.69 25.21 19.53
CA GLY A 477 9.59 26.40 20.38
C GLY A 477 8.37 26.48 21.27
N ALA A 478 7.47 25.53 21.22
CA ALA A 478 6.16 25.68 21.82
C ALA A 478 5.77 24.57 22.79
N THR A 479 4.87 24.95 23.67
CA THR A 479 4.04 24.09 24.48
C THR A 479 3.41 22.96 23.66
N HIS A 480 3.31 21.77 24.27
CA HIS A 480 2.56 20.64 23.78
C HIS A 480 1.23 21.05 23.13
N GLN A 481 1.02 20.69 21.88
CA GLN A 481 -0.25 20.92 21.20
C GLN A 481 -1.19 19.73 21.45
N PRO A 482 -2.40 19.98 21.95
CA PRO A 482 -3.35 18.90 22.16
C PRO A 482 -3.77 18.26 20.82
N PHE A 483 -4.18 17.02 20.90
CA PHE A 483 -4.76 16.32 19.77
C PHE A 483 -6.00 17.07 19.22
N LEU A 484 -6.14 17.14 17.91
CA LEU A 484 -7.14 17.93 17.17
C LEU A 484 -7.02 19.45 17.44
N TYR A 485 -5.82 19.94 17.73
CA TYR A 485 -5.55 21.38 17.84
C TYR A 485 -5.87 22.10 16.52
N GLY A 486 -6.33 23.36 16.65
CA GLY A 486 -6.64 24.24 15.52
C GLY A 486 -8.06 24.06 14.98
N PRO A 487 -8.38 24.67 13.83
CA PRO A 487 -9.71 24.55 13.24
C PRO A 487 -10.06 23.10 12.96
N LEU A 488 -11.22 22.66 13.45
CA LEU A 488 -11.67 21.27 13.32
C LEU A 488 -12.44 21.06 12.01
N HIS A 489 -12.00 20.08 11.24
CA HIS A 489 -12.77 19.47 10.16
C HIS A 489 -13.36 18.14 10.66
N GLU A 490 -14.66 17.96 10.52
CA GLU A 490 -15.36 16.72 10.85
C GLU A 490 -16.22 16.27 9.67
N GLU A 491 -16.08 15.00 9.30
CA GLU A 491 -16.89 14.36 8.27
C GLU A 491 -17.51 13.08 8.82
N ARG A 492 -18.81 12.91 8.64
CA ARG A 492 -19.55 11.69 8.92
C ARG A 492 -20.21 11.19 7.66
N SER A 493 -19.92 9.99 7.26
CA SER A 493 -20.51 9.38 6.08
C SER A 493 -21.15 8.03 6.37
N PHE A 494 -22.21 7.73 5.61
CA PHE A 494 -22.82 6.42 5.55
C PHE A 494 -23.06 6.09 4.09
N GLY A 495 -22.56 4.93 3.63
CA GLY A 495 -22.64 4.49 2.25
C GLY A 495 -23.21 3.11 2.12
N LEU A 496 -23.96 2.87 1.05
CA LEU A 496 -24.33 1.56 0.56
C LEU A 496 -23.66 1.33 -0.78
N TYR A 497 -23.16 0.13 -1.02
CA TYR A 497 -22.51 -0.20 -2.28
C TYR A 497 -22.89 -1.61 -2.77
N GLY A 498 -22.77 -1.80 -4.07
CA GLY A 498 -22.87 -3.08 -4.74
C GLY A 498 -21.80 -3.20 -5.81
N ARG A 499 -21.22 -4.39 -5.93
CA ARG A 499 -20.28 -4.76 -6.99
C ARG A 499 -20.76 -6.03 -7.66
N TYR A 500 -20.81 -6.03 -8.97
CA TYR A 500 -21.12 -7.18 -9.78
C TYR A 500 -20.03 -7.44 -10.81
N GLN A 501 -19.45 -8.64 -10.78
CA GLN A 501 -18.53 -9.10 -11.80
C GLN A 501 -19.31 -9.82 -12.91
N PHE A 502 -19.55 -9.11 -14.03
CA PHE A 502 -20.37 -9.63 -15.12
C PHE A 502 -19.58 -10.52 -16.10
N VAL A 503 -18.28 -10.35 -16.16
CA VAL A 503 -17.32 -11.25 -16.83
C VAL A 503 -16.01 -11.25 -16.02
N ARG A 504 -15.09 -12.17 -16.29
CA ARG A 504 -13.77 -12.14 -15.67
C ARG A 504 -13.12 -10.77 -15.94
N ASP A 505 -12.59 -10.12 -14.90
CA ASP A 505 -12.01 -8.77 -14.90
C ASP A 505 -12.96 -7.63 -15.26
N GLY A 506 -14.24 -7.92 -15.52
CA GLY A 506 -15.26 -6.91 -15.82
C GLY A 506 -16.20 -6.69 -14.65
N PHE A 507 -16.27 -5.44 -14.15
CA PHE A 507 -17.03 -5.10 -12.96
C PHE A 507 -17.97 -3.92 -13.20
N LEU A 508 -19.12 -3.99 -12.56
CA LEU A 508 -20.05 -2.87 -12.39
C LEU A 508 -20.11 -2.55 -10.89
N ASP A 509 -19.71 -1.34 -10.53
CA ASP A 509 -19.77 -0.84 -9.16
C ASP A 509 -20.83 0.26 -9.07
N ALA A 510 -21.66 0.24 -8.03
CA ALA A 510 -22.60 1.30 -7.71
C ALA A 510 -22.50 1.64 -6.23
N ARG A 511 -22.55 2.92 -5.89
CA ARG A 511 -22.49 3.40 -4.50
C ARG A 511 -23.40 4.61 -4.31
N VAL A 512 -24.04 4.63 -3.14
CA VAL A 512 -24.79 5.80 -2.64
C VAL A 512 -24.21 6.14 -1.28
N THR A 513 -23.77 7.39 -1.08
CA THR A 513 -23.21 7.86 0.17
C THR A 513 -23.89 9.14 0.62
N THR A 514 -24.33 9.19 1.86
CA THR A 514 -24.69 10.45 2.52
C THR A 514 -23.53 10.93 3.36
N ARG A 515 -23.15 12.18 3.19
CA ARG A 515 -22.00 12.80 3.84
C ARG A 515 -22.45 14.07 4.56
N LYS A 516 -22.08 14.20 5.83
CA LYS A 516 -22.27 15.41 6.63
C LYS A 516 -20.91 15.99 6.98
N THR A 517 -20.66 17.23 6.55
CA THR A 517 -19.37 17.91 6.76
C THR A 517 -19.58 19.14 7.65
N SER A 518 -18.68 19.31 8.60
CA SER A 518 -18.48 20.54 9.37
C SER A 518 -17.02 20.93 9.26
N ASP A 519 -16.72 22.19 8.96
CA ASP A 519 -15.35 22.70 8.80
C ASP A 519 -15.29 24.12 9.37
N GLU A 520 -14.55 24.27 10.47
CA GLU A 520 -14.42 25.56 11.17
C GLU A 520 -13.62 26.58 10.35
N ALA A 521 -12.59 26.12 9.59
CA ALA A 521 -11.78 27.01 8.77
C ALA A 521 -12.58 27.60 7.61
N LEU A 522 -13.52 26.84 7.06
CA LEU A 522 -14.39 27.23 5.95
C LEU A 522 -15.75 27.75 6.42
N ASN A 523 -16.00 27.81 7.73
CA ASN A 523 -17.28 28.18 8.33
C ASN A 523 -18.47 27.35 7.80
N ILE A 524 -18.25 26.04 7.62
CA ILE A 524 -19.27 25.07 7.18
C ILE A 524 -19.84 24.38 8.42
N HIS A 525 -21.16 24.40 8.58
CA HIS A 525 -21.84 23.85 9.75
C HIS A 525 -22.84 22.76 9.36
N GLY A 526 -22.36 21.52 9.32
CA GLY A 526 -23.21 20.34 9.13
C GLY A 526 -23.88 20.25 7.77
N ASP A 527 -23.20 20.71 6.73
CA ASP A 527 -23.65 20.58 5.34
C ASP A 527 -23.83 19.10 4.98
N ARG A 528 -24.95 18.75 4.36
CA ARG A 528 -25.28 17.39 3.97
C ARG A 528 -25.32 17.30 2.46
N LYS A 529 -24.55 16.33 1.92
CA LYS A 529 -24.55 16.00 0.50
C LYS A 529 -24.90 14.52 0.32
N LEU A 530 -25.65 14.26 -0.73
CA LEU A 530 -25.87 12.93 -1.26
C LEU A 530 -24.95 12.77 -2.45
N GLU A 531 -24.24 11.67 -2.46
CA GLU A 531 -23.31 11.29 -3.51
C GLU A 531 -23.80 9.96 -4.10
N PHE A 532 -23.85 9.88 -5.42
CA PHE A 532 -24.19 8.68 -6.15
C PHE A 532 -23.11 8.40 -7.20
N SER A 533 -22.53 7.21 -7.17
CA SER A 533 -21.46 6.82 -8.10
C SER A 533 -21.80 5.51 -8.78
N VAL A 534 -21.55 5.46 -10.09
CA VAL A 534 -21.61 4.24 -10.89
C VAL A 534 -20.37 4.18 -11.77
N THR A 535 -19.70 3.03 -11.76
CA THR A 535 -18.53 2.75 -12.59
C THR A 535 -18.65 1.39 -13.26
N ALA A 536 -18.27 1.32 -14.54
CA ALA A 536 -18.01 0.07 -15.23
C ALA A 536 -16.53 0.01 -15.59
N ARG A 537 -15.87 -1.10 -15.26
CA ARG A 537 -14.43 -1.26 -15.49
C ARG A 537 -14.10 -2.65 -16.00
N TYR A 538 -12.99 -2.74 -16.75
CA TYR A 538 -12.41 -3.98 -17.21
C TYR A 538 -10.89 -3.92 -17.06
N GLY A 539 -10.29 -5.03 -16.59
CA GLY A 539 -8.83 -5.15 -16.41
C GLY A 539 -8.25 -4.38 -15.22
N LEU A 540 -9.04 -3.53 -14.56
CA LEU A 540 -8.68 -2.77 -13.37
C LEU A 540 -9.27 -3.45 -12.12
N TRP A 541 -8.43 -3.76 -11.14
CA TRP A 541 -8.81 -4.45 -9.88
C TRP A 541 -9.03 -3.46 -8.74
#